data_f0ee6a5be91ac4af3b8ed0149ecaaaef
#
_entry.id   f0ee6a5be91ac4af3b8ed0149ecaaaef
#
_cell.length_a   1.000
_cell.length_b   1.000
_cell.length_c   1.000
_cell.angle_alpha   90.00
_cell.angle_beta   90.00
_cell.angle_gamma   90.00
#
_symmetry.space_group_name_H-M   'P 1'
#
loop_
_entity.id
_entity.type
_entity.pdbx_description
1 polymer ?
#
loop_
_entity_poly.entity_id
_entity_poly.type
_entity_poly.pdbx_seq_one_letter_code
_entity_poly.pdbx_strand_id
1 'polypeptide(L)'
;HHLTSVVRLQVKLPAESEHAAHKLAKIEFRGKAGEQVSGQFAIDYAAATLAATSTADADKVVTTRVDKTLSNDAIDVFVVVPACEYTEGFSVRFIDNKGHYMDIATKTITLTKGDVKSMPVVEFAPTGTLVGVEIASAEDLVAFAKAFNSGEYDNVSPLVVTLKNDIVFD
;
A
#
# COMPACT_ATOMS: atom_id res chain seq x y z
N HIS A 1 -20.44 -0.25 -18.82
CA HIS A 1 -19.11 0.36 -19.08
C HIS A 1 -18.26 0.25 -17.83
N HIS A 2 -17.01 -0.21 -17.98
CA HIS A 2 -16.04 -0.19 -16.88
C HIS A 2 -15.52 1.24 -16.73
N LEU A 3 -15.47 1.74 -15.47
CA LEU A 3 -14.91 3.06 -15.15
C LEU A 3 -13.54 2.96 -14.48
N THR A 4 -13.09 1.73 -14.27
CA THR A 4 -11.83 1.38 -13.63
C THR A 4 -10.89 0.71 -14.61
N SER A 5 -9.63 0.65 -14.25
CA SER A 5 -8.58 -0.15 -14.86
C SER A 5 -8.04 -1.14 -13.84
N VAL A 6 -7.37 -2.17 -14.29
CA VAL A 6 -6.66 -3.14 -13.46
C VAL A 6 -5.17 -2.97 -13.68
N VAL A 7 -4.41 -2.78 -12.62
CA VAL A 7 -2.94 -2.85 -12.67
C VAL A 7 -2.52 -4.25 -12.25
N ARG A 8 -1.85 -4.97 -13.15
CA ARG A 8 -1.21 -6.25 -12.87
C ARG A 8 0.23 -6.01 -12.46
N LEU A 9 0.54 -6.35 -11.24
CA LEU A 9 1.88 -6.30 -10.67
C LEU A 9 2.44 -7.71 -10.58
N GLN A 10 3.71 -7.86 -10.89
CA GLN A 10 4.40 -9.13 -10.79
C GLN A 10 5.60 -8.98 -9.88
N VAL A 11 5.70 -9.79 -8.85
CA VAL A 11 6.78 -9.74 -7.86
C VAL A 11 7.36 -11.13 -7.64
N LYS A 12 8.67 -11.22 -7.56
CA LYS A 12 9.43 -12.43 -7.24
C LYS A 12 10.57 -12.12 -6.28
N LEU A 13 11.20 -13.13 -5.73
CA LEU A 13 12.47 -12.98 -5.02
C LEU A 13 13.65 -12.99 -6.01
N PRO A 14 14.74 -12.28 -5.70
CA PRO A 14 16.03 -12.52 -6.35
C PRO A 14 16.53 -13.95 -6.05
N ALA A 15 17.50 -14.42 -6.84
CA ALA A 15 17.97 -15.82 -6.79
C ALA A 15 18.45 -16.26 -5.40
N GLU A 16 19.12 -15.37 -4.69
CA GLU A 16 19.58 -15.60 -3.32
C GLU A 16 18.98 -14.54 -2.40
N SER A 17 17.90 -14.89 -1.72
CA SER A 17 17.17 -13.97 -0.84
C SER A 17 16.96 -14.55 0.53
N GLU A 18 17.31 -13.80 1.58
CA GLU A 18 17.00 -14.13 2.97
C GLU A 18 15.50 -14.07 3.27
N HIS A 19 14.70 -13.47 2.37
CA HIS A 19 13.25 -13.38 2.48
C HIS A 19 12.54 -14.62 1.90
N ALA A 20 13.26 -15.66 1.52
CA ALA A 20 12.67 -16.93 1.13
C ALA A 20 11.79 -17.47 2.27
N ALA A 21 10.61 -18.01 1.91
CA ALA A 21 9.56 -18.42 2.82
C ALA A 21 8.79 -17.28 3.56
N HIS A 22 9.15 -16.01 3.39
CA HIS A 22 8.26 -14.92 3.77
C HIS A 22 7.06 -14.89 2.83
N LYS A 23 5.95 -14.34 3.32
CA LYS A 23 4.77 -14.13 2.50
C LYS A 23 4.66 -12.66 2.12
N LEU A 24 4.35 -12.38 0.87
CA LEU A 24 3.83 -11.05 0.52
C LEU A 24 2.47 -10.90 1.20
N ALA A 25 2.40 -10.07 2.23
CA ALA A 25 1.19 -9.92 3.05
C ALA A 25 0.18 -8.99 2.37
N LYS A 26 0.66 -7.85 1.88
CA LYS A 26 -0.18 -6.85 1.22
C LYS A 26 0.64 -5.96 0.28
N ILE A 27 -0.09 -5.25 -0.56
CA ILE A 27 0.43 -4.11 -1.32
C ILE A 27 -0.44 -2.88 -1.07
N GLU A 28 0.16 -1.70 -1.19
CA GLU A 28 -0.52 -0.41 -1.11
C GLU A 28 -0.20 0.37 -2.39
N PHE A 29 -1.25 0.71 -3.13
CA PHE A 29 -1.18 1.53 -4.34
C PHE A 29 -1.57 2.97 -4.01
N ARG A 30 -0.81 3.95 -4.52
CA ARG A 30 -1.07 5.39 -4.37
C ARG A 30 -0.77 6.12 -5.66
N GLY A 31 -1.63 7.04 -6.06
CA GLY A 31 -1.28 8.05 -7.05
C GLY A 31 -0.32 9.08 -6.44
N LYS A 32 0.72 9.48 -7.18
CA LYS A 32 1.78 10.35 -6.64
C LYS A 32 1.39 11.82 -6.57
N ALA A 33 0.43 12.26 -7.38
CA ALA A 33 -0.16 13.60 -7.28
C ALA A 33 -1.28 13.69 -6.23
N GLY A 34 -1.50 12.63 -5.45
CA GLY A 34 -2.51 12.58 -4.40
C GLY A 34 -3.92 12.30 -4.93
N GLU A 35 -4.00 11.62 -6.08
CA GLU A 35 -5.27 11.22 -6.66
C GLU A 35 -6.08 10.34 -5.70
N GLN A 36 -7.38 10.56 -5.64
CA GLN A 36 -8.30 9.64 -4.99
C GLN A 36 -8.33 8.32 -5.76
N VAL A 37 -8.01 7.21 -5.10
CA VAL A 37 -7.96 5.87 -5.71
C VAL A 37 -8.93 4.88 -5.09
N SER A 38 -9.57 5.25 -3.99
CA SER A 38 -10.55 4.44 -3.26
C SER A 38 -11.69 5.30 -2.70
N GLY A 39 -12.65 4.68 -2.01
CA GLY A 39 -13.79 5.37 -1.43
C GLY A 39 -14.91 5.66 -2.44
N GLN A 40 -15.67 6.71 -2.20
CA GLN A 40 -16.80 7.11 -3.02
C GLN A 40 -16.37 8.05 -4.16
N PHE A 41 -16.95 7.85 -5.33
CA PHE A 41 -16.74 8.68 -6.50
C PHE A 41 -18.08 9.18 -7.05
N ALA A 42 -18.10 10.39 -7.58
CA ALA A 42 -19.20 10.81 -8.43
C ALA A 42 -19.03 10.19 -9.82
N ILE A 43 -20.15 9.85 -10.46
CA ILE A 43 -20.15 9.27 -11.80
C ILE A 43 -20.76 10.29 -12.77
N ASP A 44 -19.97 10.71 -13.75
CA ASP A 44 -20.49 11.40 -14.92
C ASP A 44 -20.90 10.34 -15.95
N TYR A 45 -22.22 10.15 -16.09
CA TYR A 45 -22.76 9.16 -17.01
C TYR A 45 -22.58 9.56 -18.48
N ALA A 46 -22.56 10.86 -18.78
CA ALA A 46 -22.41 11.35 -20.14
C ALA A 46 -20.96 11.17 -20.64
N ALA A 47 -19.99 11.51 -19.80
CA ALA A 47 -18.56 11.33 -20.11
C ALA A 47 -18.08 9.92 -19.77
N ALA A 48 -18.87 9.12 -19.03
CA ALA A 48 -18.49 7.84 -18.47
C ALA A 48 -17.18 7.94 -17.67
N THR A 49 -17.07 8.91 -16.77
CA THR A 49 -15.88 9.14 -15.93
C THR A 49 -16.20 9.08 -14.45
N LEU A 50 -15.17 8.83 -13.66
CA LEU A 50 -15.19 8.98 -12.21
C LEU A 50 -14.61 10.34 -11.84
N ALA A 51 -15.32 11.09 -11.01
CA ALA A 51 -14.82 12.33 -10.40
C ALA A 51 -14.53 12.11 -8.92
N ALA A 52 -13.38 12.58 -8.48
CA ALA A 52 -12.98 12.53 -7.08
C ALA A 52 -13.94 13.37 -6.22
N THR A 53 -14.34 12.83 -5.07
CA THR A 53 -15.24 13.50 -4.11
C THR A 53 -14.64 13.64 -2.73
N SER A 54 -13.43 13.12 -2.54
CA SER A 54 -12.75 13.09 -1.24
C SER A 54 -11.30 13.56 -1.36
N THR A 55 -10.83 14.24 -0.33
CA THR A 55 -9.43 14.61 -0.13
C THR A 55 -8.80 13.86 1.04
N ALA A 56 -9.55 12.95 1.69
CA ALA A 56 -9.08 12.17 2.82
C ALA A 56 -7.92 11.25 2.43
N ASP A 57 -6.90 11.15 3.27
CA ASP A 57 -5.72 10.32 2.98
C ASP A 57 -6.05 8.82 2.89
N ALA A 58 -7.10 8.38 3.59
CA ALA A 58 -7.60 7.01 3.49
C ALA A 58 -8.08 6.67 2.06
N ASP A 59 -8.62 7.65 1.32
CA ASP A 59 -9.13 7.46 -0.03
C ASP A 59 -8.04 7.61 -1.12
N LYS A 60 -6.82 7.97 -0.72
CA LYS A 60 -5.64 8.06 -1.61
C LYS A 60 -4.83 6.76 -1.65
N VAL A 61 -5.32 5.69 -1.06
CA VAL A 61 -4.65 4.40 -1.03
C VAL A 61 -5.61 3.26 -1.32
N VAL A 62 -5.16 2.31 -2.15
CA VAL A 62 -5.79 1.00 -2.29
C VAL A 62 -4.87 -0.04 -1.66
N THR A 63 -5.37 -0.73 -0.64
CA THR A 63 -4.66 -1.85 0.00
C THR A 63 -5.23 -3.17 -0.49
N THR A 64 -4.38 -4.00 -1.09
CA THR A 64 -4.73 -5.35 -1.52
C THR A 64 -3.98 -6.36 -0.65
N ARG A 65 -4.72 -7.23 0.03
CA ARG A 65 -4.14 -8.37 0.75
C ARG A 65 -3.77 -9.46 -0.25
N VAL A 66 -2.61 -10.06 -0.07
CA VAL A 66 -2.04 -11.04 -1.01
C VAL A 66 -1.88 -12.41 -0.35
N ASP A 67 -1.20 -12.48 0.79
CA ASP A 67 -0.93 -13.70 1.59
C ASP A 67 -0.37 -14.88 0.77
N LYS A 68 0.54 -14.58 -0.16
CA LYS A 68 1.23 -15.57 -0.99
C LYS A 68 2.71 -15.67 -0.60
N THR A 69 3.22 -16.89 -0.53
CA THR A 69 4.66 -17.12 -0.27
C THR A 69 5.50 -16.55 -1.40
N LEU A 70 6.49 -15.75 -1.05
CA LEU A 70 7.49 -15.23 -1.97
C LEU A 70 8.45 -16.34 -2.40
N SER A 71 8.74 -16.38 -3.69
CA SER A 71 9.67 -17.33 -4.30
C SER A 71 10.38 -16.70 -5.51
N ASN A 72 11.23 -17.45 -6.16
CA ASN A 72 11.85 -17.03 -7.42
C ASN A 72 10.87 -17.03 -8.60
N ASP A 73 9.73 -17.70 -8.45
CA ASP A 73 8.62 -17.61 -9.41
C ASP A 73 7.79 -16.36 -9.13
N ALA A 74 7.42 -15.64 -10.19
CA ALA A 74 6.66 -14.41 -10.06
C ALA A 74 5.23 -14.66 -9.60
N ILE A 75 4.78 -13.87 -8.62
CA ILE A 75 3.41 -13.83 -8.13
C ILE A 75 2.68 -12.69 -8.84
N ASP A 76 1.49 -12.98 -9.37
CA ASP A 76 0.60 -11.96 -9.89
C ASP A 76 -0.27 -11.37 -8.78
N VAL A 77 -0.33 -10.03 -8.73
CA VAL A 77 -1.22 -9.26 -7.88
C VAL A 77 -1.97 -8.26 -8.74
N PHE A 78 -3.29 -8.19 -8.58
CA PHE A 78 -4.15 -7.31 -9.34
C PHE A 78 -4.75 -6.25 -8.43
N VAL A 79 -4.67 -5.00 -8.88
CA VAL A 79 -5.22 -3.83 -8.17
C VAL A 79 -6.22 -3.14 -9.09
N VAL A 80 -7.43 -2.94 -8.61
CA VAL A 80 -8.46 -2.18 -9.33
C VAL A 80 -8.40 -0.74 -8.88
N VAL A 81 -8.24 0.18 -9.83
CA VAL A 81 -8.08 1.62 -9.59
C VAL A 81 -8.89 2.44 -10.61
N PRO A 82 -9.18 3.72 -10.35
CA PRO A 82 -9.78 4.60 -11.34
C PRO A 82 -8.97 4.64 -12.64
N ALA A 83 -9.68 4.60 -13.76
CA ALA A 83 -9.06 4.77 -15.06
C ALA A 83 -8.90 6.27 -15.35
N CYS A 84 -7.69 6.76 -15.22
CA CYS A 84 -7.34 8.16 -15.45
C CYS A 84 -5.86 8.29 -15.85
N GLU A 85 -5.44 9.51 -16.15
CA GLU A 85 -4.03 9.84 -16.23
C GLU A 85 -3.48 10.11 -14.82
N TYR A 86 -2.47 9.37 -14.42
CA TYR A 86 -1.66 9.63 -13.24
C TYR A 86 -0.48 10.52 -13.66
N THR A 87 -0.63 11.83 -13.52
CA THR A 87 0.28 12.83 -14.11
C THR A 87 1.70 12.75 -13.56
N GLU A 88 1.86 12.43 -12.29
CA GLU A 88 3.15 12.15 -11.66
C GLU A 88 3.47 10.66 -11.56
N GLY A 89 2.58 9.82 -12.10
CA GLY A 89 2.63 8.38 -11.97
C GLY A 89 2.01 7.88 -10.67
N PHE A 90 2.25 6.62 -10.36
CA PHE A 90 1.82 6.01 -9.11
C PHE A 90 2.99 5.34 -8.40
N SER A 91 2.82 5.07 -7.12
CA SER A 91 3.71 4.24 -6.32
C SER A 91 2.99 3.01 -5.82
N VAL A 92 3.75 1.93 -5.63
CA VAL A 92 3.27 0.70 -4.99
C VAL A 92 4.26 0.29 -3.91
N ARG A 93 3.77 0.11 -2.71
CA ARG A 93 4.51 -0.48 -1.60
C ARG A 93 4.15 -1.95 -1.47
N PHE A 94 5.15 -2.81 -1.54
CA PHE A 94 5.05 -4.24 -1.24
C PHE A 94 5.47 -4.46 0.20
N ILE A 95 4.69 -5.22 0.97
CA ILE A 95 4.93 -5.45 2.39
C ILE A 95 4.83 -6.94 2.66
N ASP A 96 5.87 -7.53 3.26
CA ASP A 96 5.85 -8.91 3.67
C ASP A 96 5.21 -9.12 5.07
N ASN A 97 5.05 -10.37 5.47
CA ASN A 97 4.46 -10.74 6.76
C ASN A 97 5.38 -10.51 7.97
N LYS A 98 6.59 -10.00 7.74
CA LYS A 98 7.55 -9.59 8.78
C LYS A 98 7.70 -8.07 8.85
N GLY A 99 6.95 -7.35 8.01
CA GLY A 99 6.98 -5.90 7.96
C GLY A 99 8.07 -5.31 7.07
N HIS A 100 8.88 -6.14 6.39
CA HIS A 100 9.81 -5.59 5.40
C HIS A 100 9.03 -5.03 4.22
N TYR A 101 9.48 -3.89 3.71
CA TYR A 101 8.80 -3.25 2.59
C TYR A 101 9.75 -2.77 1.50
N MET A 102 9.22 -2.69 0.31
CA MET A 102 9.86 -2.12 -0.87
C MET A 102 8.86 -1.23 -1.60
N ASP A 103 9.32 -0.07 -2.04
CA ASP A 103 8.54 0.85 -2.84
C ASP A 103 9.02 0.83 -4.29
N ILE A 104 8.07 0.81 -5.22
CA ILE A 104 8.32 1.10 -6.63
C ILE A 104 7.49 2.31 -7.05
N ALA A 105 7.95 3.02 -8.07
CA ALA A 105 7.22 4.16 -8.61
C ALA A 105 7.29 4.20 -10.13
N THR A 106 6.23 4.74 -10.75
CA THR A 106 6.20 5.00 -12.18
C THR A 106 6.41 6.49 -12.48
N LYS A 107 6.67 6.79 -13.75
CA LYS A 107 6.48 8.12 -14.31
C LYS A 107 5.01 8.29 -14.69
N THR A 108 4.66 9.45 -15.27
CA THR A 108 3.34 9.70 -15.86
C THR A 108 2.84 8.49 -16.64
N ILE A 109 1.62 8.07 -16.36
CA ILE A 109 1.01 6.90 -16.99
C ILE A 109 -0.50 7.07 -17.10
N THR A 110 -1.08 6.68 -18.22
CA THR A 110 -2.52 6.64 -18.42
C THR A 110 -3.01 5.20 -18.24
N LEU A 111 -4.00 5.02 -17.37
CA LEU A 111 -4.72 3.77 -17.20
C LEU A 111 -6.06 3.86 -17.94
N THR A 112 -6.27 2.96 -18.89
CA THR A 112 -7.44 2.96 -19.76
C THR A 112 -8.59 2.17 -19.13
N LYS A 113 -9.82 2.64 -19.35
CA LYS A 113 -11.04 2.00 -18.85
C LYS A 113 -11.17 0.57 -19.35
N GLY A 114 -11.40 -0.36 -18.44
CA GLY A 114 -11.61 -1.77 -18.74
C GLY A 114 -10.37 -2.55 -19.14
N ASP A 115 -9.21 -1.90 -19.17
CA ASP A 115 -7.94 -2.55 -19.53
C ASP A 115 -7.21 -3.12 -18.31
N VAL A 116 -6.34 -4.09 -18.58
CA VAL A 116 -5.35 -4.62 -17.64
C VAL A 116 -3.99 -4.09 -18.03
N LYS A 117 -3.44 -3.18 -17.21
CA LYS A 117 -2.09 -2.66 -17.39
C LYS A 117 -1.10 -3.57 -16.68
N SER A 118 -0.36 -4.37 -17.44
CA SER A 118 0.74 -5.18 -16.91
C SER A 118 1.98 -4.34 -16.68
N MET A 119 2.54 -4.44 -15.47
CA MET A 119 3.82 -3.82 -15.10
C MET A 119 4.96 -4.85 -15.26
N PRO A 120 6.19 -4.39 -15.46
CA PRO A 120 7.36 -5.27 -15.43
C PRO A 120 7.45 -6.07 -14.13
N VAL A 121 8.06 -7.26 -14.21
CA VAL A 121 8.36 -8.06 -13.01
C VAL A 121 9.38 -7.31 -12.15
N VAL A 122 9.10 -7.21 -10.86
CA VAL A 122 10.00 -6.63 -9.88
C VAL A 122 10.58 -7.69 -8.95
N GLU A 123 11.80 -7.50 -8.52
CA GLU A 123 12.43 -8.33 -7.49
C GLU A 123 12.21 -7.68 -6.13
N PHE A 124 11.65 -8.44 -5.18
CA PHE A 124 11.41 -7.97 -3.81
C PHE A 124 12.75 -7.88 -3.08
N ALA A 125 13.30 -6.68 -3.06
CA ALA A 125 14.50 -6.30 -2.34
C ALA A 125 14.12 -5.19 -1.34
N PRO A 126 13.73 -5.54 -0.10
CA PRO A 126 13.25 -4.56 0.86
C PRO A 126 14.25 -3.45 1.14
N THR A 127 13.74 -2.23 1.24
CA THR A 127 14.52 -1.02 1.54
C THR A 127 14.32 -0.54 2.96
N GLY A 128 13.40 -1.16 3.69
CA GLY A 128 13.10 -0.83 5.09
C GLY A 128 12.19 -1.85 5.75
N THR A 129 11.99 -1.65 7.03
CA THR A 129 11.08 -2.45 7.85
C THR A 129 10.08 -1.51 8.54
N LEU A 130 8.81 -1.88 8.54
CA LEU A 130 7.79 -1.17 9.31
C LEU A 130 8.12 -1.33 10.79
N VAL A 131 8.30 -0.22 11.50
CA VAL A 131 8.44 -0.28 12.94
C VAL A 131 7.04 -0.48 13.53
N GLY A 132 6.85 -1.61 14.23
CA GLY A 132 5.62 -1.94 14.91
C GLY A 132 5.73 -1.66 16.40
N VAL A 133 4.78 -0.89 16.95
CA VAL A 133 4.58 -0.75 18.39
C VAL A 133 3.29 -1.49 18.73
N GLU A 134 3.36 -2.45 19.63
CA GLU A 134 2.19 -3.17 20.13
C GLU A 134 1.77 -2.57 21.47
N ILE A 135 0.49 -2.23 21.59
CA ILE A 135 -0.10 -1.69 22.82
C ILE A 135 -1.13 -2.72 23.29
N ALA A 136 -0.85 -3.36 24.42
CA ALA A 136 -1.71 -4.38 25.02
C ALA A 136 -2.31 -3.94 26.35
N SER A 137 -1.81 -2.85 26.96
CA SER A 137 -2.23 -2.32 28.25
C SER A 137 -2.27 -0.79 28.28
N ALA A 138 -2.84 -0.21 29.32
CA ALA A 138 -2.83 1.24 29.56
C ALA A 138 -1.40 1.76 29.78
N GLU A 139 -0.54 0.97 30.44
CA GLU A 139 0.87 1.29 30.64
C GLU A 139 1.62 1.37 29.32
N ASP A 140 1.39 0.45 28.40
CA ASP A 140 2.00 0.46 27.05
C ASP A 140 1.59 1.73 26.29
N LEU A 141 0.31 2.11 26.38
CA LEU A 141 -0.18 3.32 25.74
C LEU A 141 0.46 4.58 26.30
N VAL A 142 0.62 4.66 27.64
CA VAL A 142 1.29 5.78 28.31
C VAL A 142 2.78 5.81 27.94
N ALA A 143 3.45 4.65 27.89
CA ALA A 143 4.85 4.54 27.49
C ALA A 143 5.03 5.00 26.02
N PHE A 144 4.18 4.52 25.12
CA PHE A 144 4.17 4.96 23.72
C PHE A 144 3.96 6.47 23.58
N ALA A 145 2.98 7.03 24.29
CA ALA A 145 2.71 8.48 24.25
C ALA A 145 3.92 9.31 24.73
N LYS A 146 4.63 8.86 25.77
CA LYS A 146 5.86 9.50 26.24
C LYS A 146 6.97 9.44 25.20
N ALA A 147 7.23 8.27 24.62
CA ALA A 147 8.23 8.05 23.60
C ALA A 147 7.91 8.89 22.33
N PHE A 148 6.65 8.94 21.91
CA PHE A 148 6.21 9.75 20.79
C PHE A 148 6.44 11.24 21.04
N ASN A 149 6.04 11.74 22.21
CA ASN A 149 6.20 13.15 22.58
C ASN A 149 7.66 13.55 22.84
N SER A 150 8.55 12.60 23.12
CA SER A 150 9.98 12.85 23.28
C SER A 150 10.76 12.88 21.96
N GLY A 151 10.08 12.60 20.84
CA GLY A 151 10.70 12.55 19.51
C GLY A 151 11.41 11.24 19.19
N GLU A 152 11.20 10.18 19.98
CA GLU A 152 11.84 8.87 19.72
C GLU A 152 11.48 8.32 18.34
N TYR A 153 10.30 8.68 17.83
CA TYR A 153 9.80 8.21 16.53
C TYR A 153 9.88 9.26 15.41
N ASP A 154 10.52 10.41 15.62
CA ASP A 154 10.54 11.52 14.64
C ASP A 154 11.13 11.12 13.28
N ASN A 155 12.07 10.16 13.28
CA ASN A 155 12.69 9.65 12.06
C ASN A 155 12.18 8.27 11.65
N VAL A 156 11.10 7.79 12.29
CA VAL A 156 10.51 6.47 11.99
C VAL A 156 9.32 6.66 11.06
N SER A 157 9.45 6.22 9.82
CA SER A 157 8.37 6.26 8.85
C SER A 157 8.43 5.03 7.92
N PRO A 158 7.37 4.26 7.83
CA PRO A 158 6.11 4.41 8.57
C PRO A 158 6.18 3.79 9.99
N LEU A 159 5.54 4.43 10.94
CA LEU A 159 5.27 3.87 12.26
C LEU A 159 3.91 3.17 12.26
N VAL A 160 3.88 1.92 12.66
CA VAL A 160 2.64 1.13 12.79
C VAL A 160 2.36 0.88 14.26
N VAL A 161 1.23 1.38 14.75
CA VAL A 161 0.77 1.14 16.11
C VAL A 161 -0.40 0.16 16.08
N THR A 162 -0.31 -0.93 16.82
CA THR A 162 -1.33 -1.98 16.87
C THR A 162 -1.86 -2.12 18.29
N LEU A 163 -3.16 -1.93 18.46
CA LEU A 163 -3.85 -2.29 19.71
C LEU A 163 -4.12 -3.80 19.72
N LYS A 164 -3.68 -4.48 20.77
CA LYS A 164 -3.85 -5.93 20.94
C LYS A 164 -5.11 -6.28 21.73
N ASN A 165 -5.53 -5.39 22.63
CA ASN A 165 -6.68 -5.57 23.49
C ASN A 165 -7.46 -4.25 23.59
N ASP A 166 -8.65 -4.29 24.13
CA ASP A 166 -9.34 -3.10 24.61
C ASP A 166 -8.55 -2.51 25.78
N ILE A 167 -8.24 -1.22 25.70
CA ILE A 167 -7.46 -0.52 26.73
C ILE A 167 -8.43 0.13 27.70
N VAL A 168 -8.40 -0.33 28.96
CA VAL A 168 -9.18 0.21 30.06
C VAL A 168 -8.24 1.00 30.98
N PHE A 169 -8.65 2.20 31.36
CA PHE A 169 -7.98 3.01 32.37
C PHE A 169 -8.78 2.89 33.67
N ASP A 170 -8.10 2.50 34.74
CA ASP A 170 -8.67 2.46 36.11
C ASP A 170 -8.53 3.81 36.79
#